data_122bad4119dbe986bc1a0cc360048584
#
_entry.id   122bad4119dbe986bc1a0cc360048584
#
_cell.length_a   1.000
_cell.length_b   1.000
_cell.length_c   1.000
_cell.angle_alpha   90.00
_cell.angle_beta   90.00
_cell.angle_gamma   90.00
#
_symmetry.space_group_name_H-M   'P 1'
#
loop_
_entity.id
_entity.type
_entity.pdbx_description
1 polymer ?
#
loop_
_entity_poly.entity_id
_entity_poly.type
_entity_poly.pdbx_seq_one_letter_code
_entity_poly.pdbx_strand_id
1 'polypeptide(L)'
;MKETVKKIVDIFFITFGIFAFFGIFDPKILFGLAKAVDFVLHPLLSLPIILVIFVLALFTGLYSTAIQWAFVDIEEMKRIQKEVMQFQKEYMEAMKSDNKYKLKKLEEKQKEIQQMQSQLMAPQFKVMFYSMAVTMPIFYWLLYVIYGENLSHGLRAAYSSASKYMVYAPFFGHIHVSHPIIGFPFPIPWWIFWYFMCSMPLTILIRKALHM
;
A
#
# COMPACT_ATOMS: atom_id res chain seq x y z
N MET A 1 22.51 -7.77 22.50
CA MET A 1 22.88 -6.81 21.46
C MET A 1 22.01 -6.95 20.19
N LYS A 2 21.83 -8.14 19.60
CA LYS A 2 20.98 -8.32 18.38
C LYS A 2 19.49 -7.96 18.60
N GLU A 3 18.89 -8.29 19.75
CA GLU A 3 17.48 -7.95 20.03
C GLU A 3 17.26 -6.45 20.25
N THR A 4 18.20 -5.78 20.90
CA THR A 4 18.11 -4.32 21.11
C THR A 4 18.20 -3.57 19.78
N VAL A 5 19.09 -3.98 18.89
CA VAL A 5 19.21 -3.39 17.54
C VAL A 5 17.91 -3.62 16.75
N LYS A 6 17.33 -4.82 16.80
CA LYS A 6 16.06 -5.12 16.12
C LYS A 6 14.93 -4.21 16.63
N LYS A 7 14.81 -4.03 17.96
CA LYS A 7 13.80 -3.12 18.53
C LYS A 7 14.00 -1.67 18.09
N ILE A 8 15.23 -1.19 18.05
CA ILE A 8 15.55 0.18 17.59
C ILE A 8 15.14 0.36 16.12
N VAL A 9 15.47 -0.61 15.27
CA VAL A 9 15.10 -0.60 13.85
C VAL A 9 13.58 -0.63 13.69
N ASP A 10 12.88 -1.47 14.45
CA ASP A 10 11.42 -1.54 14.44
C ASP A 10 10.78 -0.19 14.81
N ILE A 11 11.24 0.41 15.92
CA ILE A 11 10.74 1.72 16.38
C ILE A 11 11.01 2.79 15.32
N PHE A 12 12.20 2.81 14.72
CA PHE A 12 12.56 3.76 13.68
C PHE A 12 11.61 3.66 12.47
N PHE A 13 11.43 2.45 11.91
CA PHE A 13 10.56 2.27 10.73
C PHE A 13 9.10 2.57 11.03
N ILE A 14 8.59 2.20 12.19
CA ILE A 14 7.21 2.51 12.59
C ILE A 14 7.03 4.02 12.74
N THR A 15 7.93 4.69 13.49
CA THR A 15 7.84 6.13 13.71
C THR A 15 8.00 6.90 12.41
N PHE A 16 8.96 6.52 11.57
CA PHE A 16 9.18 7.14 10.27
C PHE A 16 8.02 6.88 9.30
N GLY A 17 7.44 5.67 9.30
CA GLY A 17 6.26 5.35 8.50
C GLY A 17 5.04 6.21 8.88
N ILE A 18 4.80 6.38 10.19
CA ILE A 18 3.75 7.27 10.71
C ILE A 18 4.04 8.73 10.31
N PHE A 19 5.27 9.20 10.52
CA PHE A 19 5.68 10.55 10.15
C PHE A 19 5.51 10.80 8.65
N ALA A 20 5.96 9.87 7.81
CA ALA A 20 5.80 9.97 6.37
C ALA A 20 4.32 9.98 5.98
N PHE A 21 3.47 9.16 6.59
CA PHE A 21 2.04 9.17 6.31
C PHE A 21 1.38 10.51 6.63
N PHE A 22 1.65 11.06 7.80
CA PHE A 22 1.09 12.37 8.18
C PHE A 22 1.73 13.53 7.42
N GLY A 23 2.92 13.34 6.88
CA GLY A 23 3.60 14.34 6.02
C GLY A 23 2.81 14.76 4.79
N ILE A 24 1.81 13.96 4.35
CA ILE A 24 0.91 14.32 3.25
C ILE A 24 0.08 15.57 3.54
N PHE A 25 -0.18 15.86 4.80
CA PHE A 25 -0.96 17.02 5.24
C PHE A 25 -0.13 18.31 5.42
N ASP A 26 1.20 18.18 5.48
CA ASP A 26 2.11 19.32 5.58
C ASP A 26 2.93 19.46 4.29
N PRO A 27 2.68 20.54 3.50
CA PRO A 27 3.40 20.77 2.24
C PRO A 27 4.91 20.84 2.40
N LYS A 28 5.43 21.34 3.53
CA LYS A 28 6.87 21.46 3.77
C LYS A 28 7.52 20.09 3.97
N ILE A 29 6.89 19.23 4.75
CA ILE A 29 7.37 17.86 4.98
C ILE A 29 7.31 17.07 3.67
N LEU A 30 6.19 17.13 2.96
CA LEU A 30 5.98 16.45 1.69
C LEU A 30 7.04 16.86 0.66
N PHE A 31 7.25 18.16 0.49
CA PHE A 31 8.22 18.70 -0.46
C PHE A 31 9.67 18.43 -0.04
N GLY A 32 9.97 18.51 1.26
CA GLY A 32 11.29 18.19 1.81
C GLY A 32 11.68 16.72 1.60
N LEU A 33 10.76 15.79 1.91
CA LEU A 33 10.98 14.37 1.66
C LEU A 33 11.11 14.06 0.17
N ALA A 34 10.28 14.69 -0.68
CA ALA A 34 10.37 14.53 -2.12
C ALA A 34 11.74 14.95 -2.67
N LYS A 35 12.27 16.10 -2.25
CA LYS A 35 13.61 16.56 -2.64
C LYS A 35 14.74 15.66 -2.11
N ALA A 36 14.60 15.15 -0.90
CA ALA A 36 15.59 14.22 -0.35
C ALA A 36 15.69 12.94 -1.18
N VAL A 37 14.54 12.41 -1.61
CA VAL A 37 14.46 11.23 -2.46
C VAL A 37 14.91 11.51 -3.89
N ASP A 38 14.69 12.73 -4.39
CA ASP A 38 15.12 13.16 -5.73
C ASP A 38 16.64 12.98 -5.94
N PHE A 39 17.43 13.23 -4.92
CA PHE A 39 18.88 13.01 -4.99
C PHE A 39 19.25 11.57 -5.40
N VAL A 40 18.45 10.58 -4.98
CA VAL A 40 18.69 9.16 -5.28
C VAL A 40 17.99 8.72 -6.58
N LEU A 41 16.75 9.17 -6.78
CA LEU A 41 15.90 8.70 -7.88
C LEU A 41 16.00 9.56 -9.15
N HIS A 42 16.67 10.71 -9.09
CA HIS A 42 16.84 11.62 -10.24
C HIS A 42 17.34 10.92 -11.53
N PRO A 43 18.31 9.98 -11.46
CA PRO A 43 18.77 9.28 -12.66
C PRO A 43 17.68 8.51 -13.41
N LEU A 44 16.60 8.11 -12.72
CA LEU A 44 15.45 7.43 -13.36
C LEU A 44 14.73 8.36 -14.36
N LEU A 45 14.85 9.67 -14.21
CA LEU A 45 14.20 10.64 -15.10
C LEU A 45 14.77 10.66 -16.53
N SER A 46 15.88 9.94 -16.78
CA SER A 46 16.35 9.65 -18.14
C SER A 46 15.39 8.74 -18.92
N LEU A 47 14.52 8.00 -18.22
CA LEU A 47 13.51 7.13 -18.80
C LEU A 47 12.19 7.88 -19.04
N PRO A 48 11.37 7.43 -20.00
CA PRO A 48 10.01 7.91 -20.13
C PRO A 48 9.21 7.73 -18.83
N ILE A 49 8.37 8.69 -18.49
CA ILE A 49 7.64 8.72 -17.20
C ILE A 49 6.81 7.44 -16.97
N ILE A 50 6.29 6.83 -18.02
CA ILE A 50 5.55 5.55 -17.94
C ILE A 50 6.45 4.44 -17.41
N LEU A 51 7.70 4.36 -17.89
CA LEU A 51 8.67 3.38 -17.43
C LEU A 51 9.15 3.68 -16.02
N VAL A 52 9.31 4.96 -15.65
CA VAL A 52 9.63 5.35 -14.27
C VAL A 52 8.57 4.82 -13.32
N ILE A 53 7.29 5.04 -13.60
CA ILE A 53 6.18 4.54 -12.77
C ILE A 53 6.20 3.02 -12.71
N PHE A 54 6.46 2.33 -13.82
CA PHE A 54 6.55 0.87 -13.86
C PHE A 54 7.70 0.33 -12.99
N VAL A 55 8.90 0.92 -13.09
CA VAL A 55 10.07 0.54 -12.28
C VAL A 55 9.79 0.76 -10.78
N LEU A 56 9.16 1.87 -10.43
CA LEU A 56 8.76 2.14 -9.04
C LEU A 56 7.70 1.16 -8.54
N ALA A 57 6.73 0.80 -9.39
CA ALA A 57 5.73 -0.21 -9.05
C ALA A 57 6.36 -1.60 -8.83
N LEU A 58 7.34 -1.96 -9.66
CA LEU A 58 8.12 -3.20 -9.50
C LEU A 58 8.92 -3.19 -8.19
N PHE A 59 9.65 -2.11 -7.93
CA PHE A 59 10.45 -1.96 -6.71
C PHE A 59 9.58 -2.03 -5.45
N THR A 60 8.48 -1.28 -5.40
CA THR A 60 7.57 -1.27 -4.25
C THR A 60 6.86 -2.60 -4.07
N GLY A 61 6.53 -3.31 -5.17
CA GLY A 61 5.98 -4.66 -5.14
C GLY A 61 6.94 -5.69 -4.56
N LEU A 62 8.20 -5.68 -5.00
CA LEU A 62 9.26 -6.55 -4.47
C LEU A 62 9.52 -6.27 -2.99
N TYR A 63 9.70 -5.01 -2.64
CA TYR A 63 9.95 -4.59 -1.26
C TYR A 63 8.80 -4.96 -0.32
N SER A 64 7.56 -4.66 -0.70
CA SER A 64 6.37 -5.00 0.09
C SER A 64 6.21 -6.52 0.29
N THR A 65 6.50 -7.31 -0.75
CA THR A 65 6.44 -8.77 -0.66
C THR A 65 7.55 -9.31 0.23
N ALA A 66 8.76 -8.75 0.15
CA ALA A 66 9.88 -9.14 1.01
C ALA A 66 9.59 -8.86 2.50
N ILE A 67 9.01 -7.69 2.81
CA ILE A 67 8.57 -7.37 4.18
C ILE A 67 7.49 -8.34 4.64
N GLN A 68 6.50 -8.63 3.81
CA GLN A 68 5.44 -9.58 4.14
C GLN A 68 6.01 -10.95 4.47
N TRP A 69 6.93 -11.45 3.63
CA TRP A 69 7.62 -12.71 3.88
C TRP A 69 8.43 -12.73 5.17
N ALA A 70 9.06 -11.60 5.53
CA ALA A 70 9.89 -11.50 6.73
C ALA A 70 9.09 -11.41 8.05
N PHE A 71 7.86 -10.87 8.02
CA PHE A 71 7.10 -10.55 9.24
C PHE A 71 5.78 -11.33 9.39
N VAL A 72 5.27 -11.94 8.34
CA VAL A 72 3.97 -12.64 8.35
C VAL A 72 4.17 -14.12 8.11
N ASP A 73 3.71 -14.94 9.04
CA ASP A 73 3.57 -16.38 8.83
C ASP A 73 2.35 -16.63 7.94
N ILE A 74 2.63 -16.90 6.66
CA ILE A 74 1.60 -17.08 5.64
C ILE A 74 0.81 -18.37 5.86
N GLU A 75 1.46 -19.42 6.38
CA GLU A 75 0.79 -20.69 6.64
C GLU A 75 -0.19 -20.55 7.79
N GLU A 76 0.23 -19.91 8.88
CA GLU A 76 -0.64 -19.62 10.01
C GLU A 76 -1.81 -18.71 9.60
N MET A 77 -1.55 -17.69 8.80
CA MET A 77 -2.59 -16.81 8.26
C MET A 77 -3.62 -17.60 7.43
N LYS A 78 -3.16 -18.48 6.54
CA LYS A 78 -4.06 -19.35 5.74
C LYS A 78 -4.87 -20.31 6.62
N ARG A 79 -4.25 -20.85 7.69
CA ARG A 79 -4.94 -21.73 8.65
C ARG A 79 -6.06 -20.98 9.36
N ILE A 80 -5.75 -19.83 9.95
CA ILE A 80 -6.75 -19.03 10.66
C ILE A 80 -7.87 -18.55 9.74
N GLN A 81 -7.53 -18.13 8.50
CA GLN A 81 -8.58 -17.78 7.52
C GLN A 81 -9.52 -18.94 7.21
N LYS A 82 -9.02 -20.18 7.11
CA LYS A 82 -9.87 -21.37 6.92
C LYS A 82 -10.78 -21.60 8.13
N GLU A 83 -10.24 -21.49 9.34
CA GLU A 83 -11.03 -21.63 10.58
C GLU A 83 -12.14 -20.57 10.69
N VAL A 84 -11.81 -19.31 10.34
CA VAL A 84 -12.80 -18.22 10.30
C VAL A 84 -13.90 -18.50 9.28
N MET A 85 -13.54 -18.94 8.06
CA MET A 85 -14.54 -19.28 7.04
C MET A 85 -15.40 -20.47 7.44
N GLN A 86 -14.81 -21.47 8.08
CA GLN A 86 -15.56 -22.64 8.58
C GLN A 86 -16.52 -22.21 9.69
N PHE A 87 -16.05 -21.42 10.64
CA PHE A 87 -16.89 -20.86 11.69
C PHE A 87 -18.07 -20.05 11.13
N GLN A 88 -17.84 -19.20 10.14
CA GLN A 88 -18.90 -18.42 9.49
C GLN A 88 -19.96 -19.32 8.83
N LYS A 89 -19.53 -20.42 8.18
CA LYS A 89 -20.46 -21.41 7.59
C LYS A 89 -21.29 -22.10 8.67
N GLU A 90 -20.64 -22.63 9.72
CA GLU A 90 -21.30 -23.29 10.84
C GLU A 90 -22.31 -22.37 11.54
N TYR A 91 -21.93 -21.08 11.70
CA TYR A 91 -22.80 -20.08 12.30
C TYR A 91 -24.03 -19.78 11.44
N MET A 92 -23.84 -19.61 10.12
CA MET A 92 -24.98 -19.41 9.20
C MET A 92 -25.91 -20.63 9.11
N GLU A 93 -25.37 -21.83 9.16
CA GLU A 93 -26.16 -23.07 9.18
C GLU A 93 -26.96 -23.19 10.48
N ALA A 94 -26.34 -22.88 11.63
CA ALA A 94 -27.01 -22.88 12.93
C ALA A 94 -28.14 -21.84 13.00
N MET A 95 -27.94 -20.66 12.41
CA MET A 95 -29.00 -19.64 12.28
C MET A 95 -30.16 -20.10 11.40
N LYS A 96 -29.88 -20.75 10.26
CA LYS A 96 -30.92 -21.25 9.35
C LYS A 96 -31.74 -22.39 9.95
N SER A 97 -31.10 -23.20 10.80
CA SER A 97 -31.77 -24.35 11.45
C SER A 97 -32.42 -24.01 12.79
N ASP A 98 -32.41 -22.72 13.20
CA ASP A 98 -32.90 -22.23 14.51
C ASP A 98 -32.41 -23.05 15.71
N ASN A 99 -31.19 -23.60 15.62
CA ASN A 99 -30.64 -24.48 16.64
C ASN A 99 -29.95 -23.65 17.73
N LYS A 100 -30.73 -23.26 18.75
CA LYS A 100 -30.27 -22.43 19.88
C LYS A 100 -29.09 -23.04 20.64
N TYR A 101 -29.00 -24.36 20.74
CA TYR A 101 -27.87 -25.02 21.40
C TYR A 101 -26.57 -24.87 20.62
N LYS A 102 -26.63 -25.08 19.29
CA LYS A 102 -25.46 -24.84 18.42
C LYS A 102 -25.04 -23.38 18.43
N LEU A 103 -26.00 -22.45 18.40
CA LEU A 103 -25.70 -21.00 18.44
C LEU A 103 -24.95 -20.63 19.72
N LYS A 104 -25.41 -21.08 20.89
CA LYS A 104 -24.73 -20.79 22.16
C LYS A 104 -23.29 -21.33 22.21
N LYS A 105 -23.06 -22.52 21.68
CA LYS A 105 -21.70 -23.10 21.58
C LYS A 105 -20.81 -22.31 20.61
N LEU A 106 -21.38 -21.80 19.53
CA LEU A 106 -20.65 -20.98 18.55
C LEU A 106 -20.34 -19.57 19.08
N GLU A 107 -21.19 -19.03 19.96
CA GLU A 107 -20.89 -17.76 20.65
C GLU A 107 -19.65 -17.85 21.56
N GLU A 108 -19.47 -18.99 22.24
CA GLU A 108 -18.24 -19.23 23.02
C GLU A 108 -17.02 -19.33 22.10
N LYS A 109 -17.13 -20.06 20.98
CA LYS A 109 -16.07 -20.19 19.97
C LYS A 109 -15.77 -18.88 19.26
N GLN A 110 -16.73 -17.96 19.18
CA GLN A 110 -16.54 -16.63 18.58
C GLN A 110 -15.42 -15.81 19.25
N LYS A 111 -15.29 -15.93 20.58
CA LYS A 111 -14.22 -15.25 21.32
C LYS A 111 -12.83 -15.78 20.92
N GLU A 112 -12.72 -17.10 20.75
CA GLU A 112 -11.47 -17.73 20.30
C GLU A 112 -11.10 -17.26 18.88
N ILE A 113 -12.07 -17.24 17.97
CA ILE A 113 -11.90 -16.75 16.60
C ILE A 113 -11.48 -15.29 16.58
N GLN A 114 -12.09 -14.43 17.41
CA GLN A 114 -11.68 -13.02 17.53
C GLN A 114 -10.25 -12.87 18.06
N GLN A 115 -9.84 -13.69 19.03
CA GLN A 115 -8.46 -13.68 19.53
C GLN A 115 -7.47 -14.10 18.46
N MET A 116 -7.76 -15.16 17.69
CA MET A 116 -6.94 -15.58 16.56
C MET A 116 -6.82 -14.49 15.49
N GLN A 117 -7.92 -13.83 15.14
CA GLN A 117 -7.90 -12.69 14.20
C GLN A 117 -7.06 -11.54 14.73
N SER A 118 -7.18 -11.21 16.02
CA SER A 118 -6.40 -10.16 16.66
C SER A 118 -4.90 -10.46 16.62
N GLN A 119 -4.49 -11.71 16.82
CA GLN A 119 -3.09 -12.14 16.73
C GLN A 119 -2.52 -11.95 15.32
N LEU A 120 -3.33 -12.09 14.27
CA LEU A 120 -2.90 -11.83 12.89
C LEU A 120 -2.76 -10.34 12.56
N MET A 121 -3.48 -9.46 13.28
CA MET A 121 -3.45 -8.03 12.98
C MET A 121 -2.12 -7.38 13.35
N ALA A 122 -1.50 -7.78 14.45
CA ALA A 122 -0.25 -7.19 14.92
C ALA A 122 0.91 -7.27 13.90
N PRO A 123 1.21 -8.44 13.29
CA PRO A 123 2.18 -8.53 12.20
C PRO A 123 1.79 -7.70 10.97
N GLN A 124 0.50 -7.64 10.62
CA GLN A 124 0.02 -6.87 9.47
C GLN A 124 0.22 -5.36 9.67
N PHE A 125 -0.05 -4.82 10.87
CA PHE A 125 0.26 -3.43 11.19
C PHE A 125 1.75 -3.13 11.05
N LYS A 126 2.61 -4.04 11.51
CA LYS A 126 4.06 -3.88 11.35
C LYS A 126 4.44 -3.79 9.88
N VAL A 127 3.97 -4.72 9.05
CA VAL A 127 4.18 -4.71 7.60
C VAL A 127 3.68 -3.41 6.97
N MET A 128 2.52 -2.93 7.38
CA MET A 128 1.94 -1.68 6.89
C MET A 128 2.87 -0.49 7.16
N PHE A 129 3.34 -0.30 8.38
CA PHE A 129 4.23 0.82 8.73
C PHE A 129 5.58 0.74 8.04
N TYR A 130 6.16 -0.44 7.93
CA TYR A 130 7.40 -0.64 7.17
C TYR A 130 7.22 -0.34 5.69
N SER A 131 6.11 -0.77 5.11
CA SER A 131 5.78 -0.49 3.73
C SER A 131 5.57 1.01 3.50
N MET A 132 4.86 1.69 4.40
CA MET A 132 4.65 3.14 4.36
C MET A 132 5.95 3.93 4.44
N ALA A 133 6.89 3.51 5.28
CA ALA A 133 8.18 4.20 5.45
C ALA A 133 8.97 4.34 4.14
N VAL A 134 8.81 3.39 3.21
CA VAL A 134 9.48 3.44 1.91
C VAL A 134 8.55 3.96 0.81
N THR A 135 7.31 3.52 0.80
CA THR A 135 6.38 3.85 -0.29
C THR A 135 5.97 5.32 -0.27
N MET A 136 5.76 5.93 0.90
CA MET A 136 5.33 7.33 0.98
C MET A 136 6.37 8.31 0.43
N PRO A 137 7.66 8.25 0.81
CA PRO A 137 8.67 9.12 0.21
C PRO A 137 8.81 8.96 -1.31
N ILE A 138 8.66 7.74 -1.83
CA ILE A 138 8.67 7.47 -3.28
C ILE A 138 7.47 8.14 -3.96
N PHE A 139 6.27 8.03 -3.37
CA PHE A 139 5.08 8.72 -3.86
C PHE A 139 5.21 10.23 -3.84
N TYR A 140 5.81 10.80 -2.80
CA TYR A 140 6.08 12.24 -2.70
C TYR A 140 7.06 12.70 -3.77
N TRP A 141 8.08 11.89 -4.04
CA TRP A 141 8.99 12.17 -5.14
C TRP A 141 8.27 12.14 -6.50
N LEU A 142 7.41 11.15 -6.73
CA LEU A 142 6.63 11.06 -7.97
C LEU A 142 5.68 12.26 -8.12
N LEU A 143 5.03 12.69 -7.05
CA LEU A 143 4.24 13.92 -7.02
C LEU A 143 5.10 15.15 -7.38
N TYR A 144 6.31 15.25 -6.82
CA TYR A 144 7.23 16.32 -7.12
C TYR A 144 7.66 16.32 -8.60
N VAL A 145 7.99 15.16 -9.15
CA VAL A 145 8.36 15.02 -10.57
C VAL A 145 7.20 15.45 -11.48
N ILE A 146 5.97 15.08 -11.14
CA ILE A 146 4.78 15.35 -11.97
C ILE A 146 4.33 16.82 -11.85
N TYR A 147 4.29 17.38 -10.66
CA TYR A 147 3.69 18.70 -10.39
C TYR A 147 4.72 19.81 -10.12
N GLY A 148 6.00 19.46 -9.94
CA GLY A 148 7.08 20.41 -9.72
C GLY A 148 6.94 21.22 -8.44
N GLU A 149 7.35 22.49 -8.53
CA GLU A 149 7.34 23.43 -7.40
C GLU A 149 5.91 23.73 -6.87
N ASN A 150 4.85 23.49 -7.65
CA ASN A 150 3.46 23.66 -7.20
C ASN A 150 3.14 22.79 -5.99
N LEU A 151 3.89 21.69 -5.79
CA LEU A 151 3.75 20.82 -4.64
C LEU A 151 4.08 21.53 -3.31
N SER A 152 4.95 22.55 -3.33
CA SER A 152 5.30 23.35 -2.15
C SER A 152 4.10 24.14 -1.58
N HIS A 153 3.09 24.40 -2.42
CA HIS A 153 1.82 25.04 -2.03
C HIS A 153 0.73 24.02 -1.61
N GLY A 154 1.09 22.76 -1.56
CA GLY A 154 0.22 21.65 -1.14
C GLY A 154 -0.46 20.90 -2.28
N LEU A 155 -1.06 19.78 -1.94
CA LEU A 155 -1.67 18.88 -2.91
C LEU A 155 -2.77 19.54 -3.75
N ARG A 156 -3.59 20.39 -3.15
CA ARG A 156 -4.66 21.08 -3.88
C ARG A 156 -4.13 21.96 -5.01
N ALA A 157 -3.04 22.71 -4.74
CA ALA A 157 -2.38 23.53 -5.75
C ALA A 157 -1.70 22.65 -6.82
N ALA A 158 -1.06 21.57 -6.41
CA ALA A 158 -0.46 20.61 -7.31
C ALA A 158 -1.50 20.04 -8.28
N TYR A 159 -2.63 19.51 -7.78
CA TYR A 159 -3.68 18.92 -8.63
C TYR A 159 -4.41 19.91 -9.53
N SER A 160 -4.37 21.21 -9.25
CA SER A 160 -4.91 22.26 -10.13
C SER A 160 -3.98 22.61 -11.29
N SER A 161 -2.71 22.18 -11.26
CA SER A 161 -1.73 22.43 -12.29
C SER A 161 -1.62 21.26 -13.27
N ALA A 162 -1.42 21.56 -14.56
CA ALA A 162 -1.15 20.55 -15.55
C ALA A 162 0.29 20.05 -15.43
N SER A 163 0.49 18.73 -15.54
CA SER A 163 1.82 18.13 -15.61
C SER A 163 2.53 18.51 -16.91
N LYS A 164 3.86 18.68 -16.86
CA LYS A 164 4.69 18.82 -18.05
C LYS A 164 4.78 17.55 -18.90
N TYR A 165 4.45 16.40 -18.33
CA TYR A 165 4.52 15.11 -19.00
C TYR A 165 3.21 14.79 -19.72
N MET A 166 3.31 14.47 -21.01
CA MET A 166 2.22 13.95 -21.83
C MET A 166 2.50 12.50 -22.16
N VAL A 167 1.45 11.70 -22.18
CA VAL A 167 1.50 10.27 -22.52
C VAL A 167 0.39 9.92 -23.48
N TYR A 168 0.61 8.89 -24.29
CA TYR A 168 -0.44 8.29 -25.10
C TYR A 168 -1.15 7.22 -24.26
N ALA A 169 -2.37 7.51 -23.84
CA ALA A 169 -3.19 6.57 -23.08
C ALA A 169 -4.16 5.85 -24.02
N PRO A 170 -4.25 4.51 -23.98
CA PRO A 170 -5.28 3.78 -24.70
C PRO A 170 -6.66 4.34 -24.34
N PHE A 171 -7.53 4.55 -25.35
CA PHE A 171 -8.87 5.11 -25.24
C PHE A 171 -8.97 6.63 -25.02
N PHE A 172 -7.93 7.31 -24.53
CA PHE A 172 -7.96 8.75 -24.24
C PHE A 172 -7.06 9.59 -25.16
N GLY A 173 -6.16 8.93 -25.93
CA GLY A 173 -5.21 9.62 -26.81
C GLY A 173 -4.08 10.29 -26.05
N HIS A 174 -3.62 11.46 -26.52
CA HIS A 174 -2.59 12.24 -25.84
C HIS A 174 -3.19 13.01 -24.66
N ILE A 175 -2.78 12.67 -23.45
CA ILE A 175 -3.23 13.31 -22.20
C ILE A 175 -2.05 13.69 -21.34
N HIS A 176 -2.25 14.69 -20.48
CA HIS A 176 -1.32 14.96 -19.39
C HIS A 176 -1.38 13.85 -18.36
N VAL A 177 -0.24 13.48 -17.80
CA VAL A 177 -0.13 12.42 -16.77
C VAL A 177 -0.96 12.76 -15.52
N SER A 178 -1.16 14.06 -15.24
CA SER A 178 -2.02 14.57 -14.18
C SER A 178 -3.51 14.58 -14.52
N HIS A 179 -3.90 14.23 -15.76
CA HIS A 179 -5.31 14.30 -16.18
C HIS A 179 -6.19 13.37 -15.32
N PRO A 180 -7.31 13.86 -14.77
CA PRO A 180 -8.21 13.02 -13.99
C PRO A 180 -8.98 12.07 -14.91
N ILE A 181 -9.10 10.82 -14.51
CA ILE A 181 -9.91 9.82 -15.22
C ILE A 181 -11.38 10.08 -14.91
N ILE A 182 -12.16 10.33 -15.96
CA ILE A 182 -13.60 10.53 -15.87
C ILE A 182 -14.28 9.16 -15.71
N GLY A 183 -15.25 9.06 -14.79
CA GLY A 183 -16.04 7.84 -14.55
C GLY A 183 -15.79 7.13 -13.23
N PHE A 184 -14.79 7.54 -12.46
CA PHE A 184 -14.63 7.12 -11.07
C PHE A 184 -15.38 8.06 -10.13
N PRO A 185 -15.86 7.61 -8.97
CA PRO A 185 -16.53 8.47 -7.98
C PRO A 185 -15.64 9.59 -7.46
N PHE A 186 -14.31 9.42 -7.58
CA PHE A 186 -13.31 10.45 -7.26
C PHE A 186 -12.39 10.66 -8.47
N PRO A 187 -12.01 11.92 -8.79
CA PRO A 187 -11.09 12.22 -9.87
C PRO A 187 -9.69 11.70 -9.53
N ILE A 188 -9.36 10.51 -10.03
CA ILE A 188 -8.03 9.90 -9.85
C ILE A 188 -7.15 10.33 -11.03
N PRO A 189 -5.97 10.95 -10.81
CA PRO A 189 -5.02 11.25 -11.88
C PRO A 189 -4.57 9.99 -12.61
N TRP A 190 -4.34 10.10 -13.92
CA TRP A 190 -3.96 8.97 -14.76
C TRP A 190 -2.72 8.23 -14.26
N TRP A 191 -1.71 8.92 -13.74
CA TRP A 191 -0.49 8.29 -13.22
C TRP A 191 -0.73 7.38 -12.02
N ILE A 192 -1.68 7.72 -11.14
CA ILE A 192 -2.07 6.85 -10.01
C ILE A 192 -2.74 5.59 -10.55
N PHE A 193 -3.66 5.75 -11.50
CA PHE A 193 -4.33 4.62 -12.14
C PHE A 193 -3.30 3.69 -12.80
N TRP A 194 -2.34 4.25 -13.56
CA TRP A 194 -1.28 3.49 -14.20
C TRP A 194 -0.41 2.75 -13.17
N TYR A 195 -0.05 3.42 -12.08
CA TYR A 195 0.68 2.79 -10.98
C TYR A 195 -0.06 1.58 -10.42
N PHE A 196 -1.37 1.68 -10.14
CA PHE A 196 -2.17 0.56 -9.66
C PHE A 196 -2.26 -0.57 -10.70
N MET A 197 -2.48 -0.24 -11.96
CA MET A 197 -2.54 -1.22 -13.05
C MET A 197 -1.23 -2.01 -13.20
N CYS A 198 -0.09 -1.37 -12.93
CA CYS A 198 1.21 -2.05 -12.94
C CYS A 198 1.44 -2.83 -11.63
N SER A 199 1.17 -2.24 -10.46
CA SER A 199 1.52 -2.82 -9.16
C SER A 199 0.72 -4.09 -8.83
N MET A 200 -0.58 -4.15 -9.16
CA MET A 200 -1.42 -5.32 -8.86
C MET A 200 -0.93 -6.62 -9.52
N PRO A 201 -0.77 -6.68 -10.87
CA PRO A 201 -0.30 -7.90 -11.52
C PRO A 201 1.12 -8.27 -11.09
N LEU A 202 2.01 -7.27 -10.95
CA LEU A 202 3.38 -7.49 -10.51
C LEU A 202 3.44 -8.13 -9.11
N THR A 203 2.66 -7.62 -8.16
CA THR A 203 2.61 -8.19 -6.81
C THR A 203 2.10 -9.63 -6.83
N ILE A 204 1.08 -9.95 -7.64
CA ILE A 204 0.55 -11.31 -7.78
C ILE A 204 1.62 -12.23 -8.39
N LEU A 205 2.31 -11.79 -9.44
CA LEU A 205 3.37 -12.57 -10.08
C LEU A 205 4.53 -12.83 -9.14
N ILE A 206 4.98 -11.82 -8.38
CA ILE A 206 6.06 -11.94 -7.41
C ILE A 206 5.68 -12.94 -6.31
N ARG A 207 4.47 -12.84 -5.74
CA ARG A 207 3.99 -13.79 -4.73
C ARG A 207 3.93 -15.20 -5.27
N LYS A 208 3.42 -15.40 -6.48
CA LYS A 208 3.36 -16.71 -7.12
C LYS A 208 4.75 -17.28 -7.37
N ALA A 209 5.71 -16.46 -7.79
CA ALA A 209 7.10 -16.88 -8.00
C ALA A 209 7.81 -17.28 -6.70
N LEU A 210 7.43 -16.65 -5.57
CA LEU A 210 7.96 -16.95 -4.24
C LEU A 210 7.18 -18.07 -3.51
N HIS A 211 6.20 -18.71 -4.18
CA HIS A 211 5.33 -19.75 -3.60
C HIS A 211 4.57 -19.29 -2.33
N MET A 212 4.21 -18.00 -2.26
CA MET A 212 3.50 -17.40 -1.13
C MET A 212 1.97 -17.49 -1.27
#